data_4cc6bf34a1c79f7e9ebbb1b18df82c5a
#
_entry.id   4cc6bf34a1c79f7e9ebbb1b18df82c5a
#
_cell.length_a   1.000
_cell.length_b   1.000
_cell.length_c   1.000
_cell.angle_alpha   90.00
_cell.angle_beta   90.00
_cell.angle_gamma   90.00
#
_symmetry.space_group_name_H-M   'P 1'
#
loop_
_entity.id
_entity.type
_entity.pdbx_description
1 polymer ?
#
loop_
_entity_poly.entity_id
_entity_poly.type
_entity_poly.pdbx_seq_one_letter_code
_entity_poly.pdbx_strand_id
1 'polypeptide(L)'
;MFQIGKLSVSSLTSTLGTAAIAANAVANTTTTFLNIPANAVGMAALTVVGQCLGAGEKDQAVYYSRRLMLFAYCGAWFMNLSAFLFANKFALGLFSLSPAAYAMALEVMVWFNIVSLFIWPSSFTMPNILRAAGDARFTMTVSIVSMWAFRVGFCYLCVLAFHGGLLAIWMGMYLDWAFRSLCFFVRFVRGKWLEQNVI
;
A
#
# COMPACT_ATOMS: atom_id res chain seq x y z
N MET A 1 -1.88 0.42 -17.62
CA MET A 1 -0.50 0.23 -17.13
C MET A 1 -0.45 -0.42 -15.73
N PHE A 2 -1.13 0.13 -14.71
CA PHE A 2 -1.07 -0.41 -13.34
C PHE A 2 -1.61 -1.86 -13.22
N GLN A 3 -2.71 -2.19 -13.85
CA GLN A 3 -3.28 -3.55 -13.83
C GLN A 3 -2.39 -4.58 -14.54
N ILE A 4 -1.71 -4.17 -15.61
CA ILE A 4 -0.78 -5.06 -16.34
C ILE A 4 0.38 -5.46 -15.42
N GLY A 5 0.96 -4.51 -14.66
CA GLY A 5 2.00 -4.83 -13.69
C GLY A 5 1.53 -5.78 -12.59
N LYS A 6 0.28 -5.64 -12.11
CA LYS A 6 -0.29 -6.60 -11.15
C LYS A 6 -0.44 -8.01 -11.75
N LEU A 7 -0.91 -8.10 -12.99
CA LEU A 7 -1.03 -9.38 -13.69
C LEU A 7 0.33 -10.05 -13.90
N SER A 8 1.36 -9.27 -14.27
CA SER A 8 2.73 -9.79 -14.42
C SER A 8 3.26 -10.41 -13.11
N VAL A 9 3.07 -9.73 -11.99
CA VAL A 9 3.48 -10.26 -10.67
C VAL A 9 2.62 -11.48 -10.27
N SER A 10 1.33 -11.48 -10.59
CA SER A 10 0.46 -12.62 -10.34
C SER A 10 0.88 -13.85 -11.17
N SER A 11 1.23 -13.65 -12.44
CA SER A 11 1.80 -14.69 -13.30
C SER A 11 3.12 -15.23 -12.73
N LEU A 12 3.99 -14.34 -12.20
CA LEU A 12 5.22 -14.78 -11.56
C LEU A 12 4.96 -15.61 -10.30
N THR A 13 3.94 -15.26 -9.51
CA THR A 13 3.54 -16.05 -8.33
C THR A 13 3.10 -17.47 -8.73
N SER A 14 2.47 -17.64 -9.90
CA SER A 14 2.02 -18.96 -10.36
C SER A 14 3.18 -19.92 -10.67
N THR A 15 4.36 -19.42 -10.96
CA THR A 15 5.55 -20.25 -11.20
C THR A 15 6.12 -20.86 -9.90
N LEU A 16 5.73 -20.34 -8.74
CA LEU A 16 6.17 -20.84 -7.42
C LEU A 16 5.35 -22.01 -6.89
N GLY A 17 4.36 -22.47 -7.67
CA GLY A 17 3.53 -23.63 -7.32
C GLY A 17 2.22 -23.29 -6.59
N THR A 18 1.36 -24.30 -6.45
CA THR A 18 0.00 -24.15 -5.94
C THR A 18 -0.06 -23.67 -4.49
N ALA A 19 0.87 -24.08 -3.65
CA ALA A 19 0.96 -23.63 -2.25
C ALA A 19 1.24 -22.12 -2.16
N ALA A 20 2.12 -21.58 -3.00
CA ALA A 20 2.41 -20.16 -3.06
C ALA A 20 1.21 -19.34 -3.59
N ILE A 21 0.47 -19.87 -4.57
CA ILE A 21 -0.75 -19.23 -5.07
C ILE A 21 -1.80 -19.13 -3.95
N ALA A 22 -2.05 -20.24 -3.24
CA ALA A 22 -2.99 -20.25 -2.13
C ALA A 22 -2.58 -19.30 -0.99
N ALA A 23 -1.30 -19.33 -0.60
CA ALA A 23 -0.75 -18.43 0.41
C ALA A 23 -0.90 -16.95 0.00
N ASN A 24 -0.57 -16.63 -1.25
CA ASN A 24 -0.69 -15.28 -1.79
C ASN A 24 -2.15 -14.79 -1.85
N ALA A 25 -3.09 -15.65 -2.22
CA ALA A 25 -4.51 -15.32 -2.27
C ALA A 25 -5.05 -14.96 -0.88
N VAL A 26 -4.74 -15.81 0.11
CA VAL A 26 -5.16 -15.59 1.51
C VAL A 26 -4.50 -14.33 2.09
N ALA A 27 -3.19 -14.14 1.87
CA ALA A 27 -2.48 -12.94 2.33
C ALA A 27 -3.07 -11.66 1.70
N ASN A 28 -3.34 -11.64 0.39
CA ASN A 28 -3.97 -10.50 -0.27
C ASN A 28 -5.37 -10.20 0.26
N THR A 29 -6.19 -11.22 0.50
CA THR A 29 -7.54 -11.05 1.07
C THR A 29 -7.45 -10.46 2.47
N THR A 30 -6.63 -11.04 3.34
CA THR A 30 -6.46 -10.57 4.72
C THR A 30 -5.91 -9.13 4.76
N THR A 31 -4.88 -8.82 3.98
CA THR A 31 -4.31 -7.47 3.93
C THR A 31 -5.30 -6.44 3.40
N THR A 32 -6.20 -6.81 2.49
CA THR A 32 -7.27 -5.94 2.01
C THR A 32 -8.19 -5.54 3.17
N PHE A 33 -8.59 -6.50 4.01
CA PHE A 33 -9.40 -6.20 5.21
C PHE A 33 -8.67 -5.27 6.19
N LEU A 34 -7.41 -5.52 6.47
CA LEU A 34 -6.62 -4.71 7.40
C LEU A 34 -6.47 -3.25 6.95
N ASN A 35 -6.52 -3.01 5.65
CA ASN A 35 -6.36 -1.68 5.07
C ASN A 35 -7.68 -0.92 4.88
N ILE A 36 -8.85 -1.50 5.17
CA ILE A 36 -10.16 -0.84 5.01
C ILE A 36 -10.23 0.52 5.72
N PRO A 37 -9.88 0.65 7.01
CA PRO A 37 -10.01 1.95 7.69
C PRO A 37 -9.11 3.03 7.08
N ALA A 38 -7.88 2.70 6.74
CA ALA A 38 -6.96 3.66 6.15
C ALA A 38 -7.36 4.04 4.71
N ASN A 39 -7.95 3.11 3.95
CA ASN A 39 -8.55 3.42 2.64
C ASN A 39 -9.76 4.36 2.78
N ALA A 40 -10.64 4.12 3.74
CA ALA A 40 -11.80 4.97 4.01
C ALA A 40 -11.37 6.41 4.36
N VAL A 41 -10.36 6.55 5.23
CA VAL A 41 -9.77 7.86 5.54
C VAL A 41 -9.14 8.49 4.30
N GLY A 42 -8.50 7.71 3.44
CA GLY A 42 -7.93 8.19 2.17
C GLY A 42 -8.99 8.77 1.22
N MET A 43 -10.16 8.15 1.14
CA MET A 43 -11.30 8.68 0.36
C MET A 43 -11.88 9.94 1.00
N ALA A 44 -12.05 9.96 2.32
CA ALA A 44 -12.48 11.15 3.04
C ALA A 44 -11.48 12.31 2.84
N ALA A 45 -10.19 12.04 2.85
CA ALA A 45 -9.14 13.04 2.61
C ALA A 45 -9.25 13.67 1.22
N LEU A 46 -9.56 12.88 0.19
CA LEU A 46 -9.79 13.40 -1.17
C LEU A 46 -10.91 14.44 -1.18
N THR A 47 -12.02 14.17 -0.49
CA THR A 47 -13.19 15.06 -0.44
C THR A 47 -12.93 16.28 0.43
N VAL A 48 -12.50 16.09 1.67
CA VAL A 48 -12.32 17.19 2.65
C VAL A 48 -11.26 18.18 2.18
N VAL A 49 -10.09 17.68 1.75
CA VAL A 49 -9.01 18.54 1.28
C VAL A 49 -9.39 19.25 -0.02
N GLY A 50 -10.09 18.55 -0.93
CA GLY A 50 -10.60 19.15 -2.16
C GLY A 50 -11.58 20.28 -1.89
N GLN A 51 -12.50 20.13 -0.93
CA GLN A 51 -13.44 21.19 -0.53
C GLN A 51 -12.71 22.40 0.08
N CYS A 52 -11.73 22.18 0.98
CA CYS A 52 -10.95 23.27 1.56
C CYS A 52 -10.21 24.07 0.47
N LEU A 53 -9.57 23.38 -0.46
CA LEU A 53 -8.83 24.02 -1.55
C LEU A 53 -9.76 24.73 -2.55
N GLY A 54 -10.93 24.14 -2.85
CA GLY A 54 -11.95 24.76 -3.67
C GLY A 54 -12.55 26.04 -3.06
N ALA A 55 -12.60 26.12 -1.72
CA ALA A 55 -12.99 27.32 -0.97
C ALA A 55 -11.85 28.34 -0.81
N GLY A 56 -10.64 28.05 -1.28
CA GLY A 56 -9.46 28.91 -1.14
C GLY A 56 -8.77 28.83 0.23
N GLU A 57 -9.24 27.97 1.12
CA GLU A 57 -8.79 27.84 2.52
C GLU A 57 -7.56 26.88 2.64
N LYS A 58 -6.39 27.36 2.18
CA LYS A 58 -5.16 26.55 2.16
C LYS A 58 -4.69 26.09 3.55
N ASP A 59 -4.84 26.93 4.56
CA ASP A 59 -4.43 26.59 5.94
C ASP A 59 -5.29 25.45 6.50
N GLN A 60 -6.60 25.48 6.23
CA GLN A 60 -7.50 24.40 6.61
C GLN A 60 -7.18 23.12 5.84
N ALA A 61 -6.85 23.22 4.57
CA ALA A 61 -6.44 22.05 3.78
C ALA A 61 -5.21 21.37 4.39
N VAL A 62 -4.20 22.12 4.81
CA VAL A 62 -3.00 21.57 5.49
C VAL A 62 -3.37 20.98 6.85
N TYR A 63 -4.19 21.67 7.64
CA TYR A 63 -4.64 21.18 8.94
C TYR A 63 -5.37 19.84 8.83
N TYR A 64 -6.38 19.76 7.97
CA TYR A 64 -7.14 18.51 7.77
C TYR A 64 -6.30 17.41 7.13
N SER A 65 -5.39 17.74 6.22
CA SER A 65 -4.46 16.75 5.65
C SER A 65 -3.63 16.07 6.73
N ARG A 66 -3.05 16.82 7.66
CA ARG A 66 -2.27 16.26 8.78
C ARG A 66 -3.13 15.43 9.72
N ARG A 67 -4.32 15.89 10.06
CA ARG A 67 -5.25 15.18 10.95
C ARG A 67 -5.74 13.87 10.32
N LEU A 68 -6.11 13.90 9.05
CA LEU A 68 -6.55 12.69 8.33
C LEU A 68 -5.41 11.69 8.15
N MET A 69 -4.17 12.15 7.91
CA MET A 69 -3.02 11.26 7.92
C MET A 69 -2.81 10.60 9.28
N LEU A 70 -2.95 11.35 10.39
CA LEU A 70 -2.88 10.79 11.73
C LEU A 70 -3.96 9.72 11.94
N PHE A 71 -5.22 9.99 11.55
CA PHE A 71 -6.31 9.02 11.64
C PHE A 71 -6.04 7.77 10.78
N ALA A 72 -5.46 7.94 9.59
CA ALA A 72 -5.08 6.81 8.74
C ALA A 72 -4.02 5.93 9.41
N TYR A 73 -3.01 6.54 10.07
CA TYR A 73 -2.00 5.81 10.84
C TYR A 73 -2.61 5.12 12.07
N CYS A 74 -3.43 5.81 12.85
CA CYS A 74 -4.11 5.22 14.02
C CYS A 74 -4.99 4.03 13.60
N GLY A 75 -5.75 4.17 12.53
CA GLY A 75 -6.58 3.08 11.99
C GLY A 75 -5.76 1.90 11.49
N ALA A 76 -4.67 2.18 10.76
CA ALA A 76 -3.74 1.14 10.29
C ALA A 76 -3.07 0.43 11.48
N TRP A 77 -2.61 1.18 12.48
CA TRP A 77 -1.99 0.60 13.68
C TRP A 77 -2.96 -0.28 14.47
N PHE A 78 -4.17 0.22 14.69
CA PHE A 78 -5.20 -0.56 15.39
C PHE A 78 -5.48 -1.89 14.69
N MET A 79 -5.68 -1.87 13.38
CA MET A 79 -5.97 -3.07 12.60
C MET A 79 -4.77 -4.01 12.51
N ASN A 80 -3.57 -3.48 12.22
CA ASN A 80 -2.38 -4.32 12.07
C ASN A 80 -1.91 -4.89 13.41
N LEU A 81 -2.00 -4.13 14.52
CA LEU A 81 -1.64 -4.62 15.84
C LEU A 81 -2.63 -5.70 16.31
N SER A 82 -3.92 -5.48 16.12
CA SER A 82 -4.94 -6.49 16.43
C SER A 82 -4.77 -7.75 15.57
N ALA A 83 -4.41 -7.60 14.29
CA ALA A 83 -4.10 -8.73 13.43
C ALA A 83 -2.85 -9.48 13.88
N PHE A 84 -1.81 -8.78 14.26
CA PHE A 84 -0.58 -9.38 14.76
C PHE A 84 -0.81 -10.21 16.03
N LEU A 85 -1.62 -9.69 16.95
CA LEU A 85 -1.90 -10.34 18.23
C LEU A 85 -2.91 -11.49 18.11
N PHE A 86 -3.96 -11.35 17.32
CA PHE A 86 -5.11 -12.25 17.34
C PHE A 86 -5.45 -12.87 15.99
N ALA A 87 -5.36 -12.11 14.90
CA ALA A 87 -5.94 -12.49 13.64
C ALA A 87 -5.03 -13.33 12.74
N ASN A 88 -3.70 -13.29 12.90
CA ASN A 88 -2.83 -14.08 12.03
C ASN A 88 -3.10 -15.58 12.18
N LYS A 89 -3.29 -16.07 13.40
CA LYS A 89 -3.68 -17.46 13.65
C LYS A 89 -5.15 -17.73 13.33
N PHE A 90 -6.03 -16.78 13.67
CA PHE A 90 -7.46 -16.94 13.46
C PHE A 90 -7.84 -16.80 11.98
N ALA A 91 -7.36 -15.75 11.31
CA ALA A 91 -7.65 -15.52 9.89
C ALA A 91 -7.10 -16.65 9.01
N LEU A 92 -5.86 -17.08 9.26
CA LEU A 92 -5.28 -18.21 8.53
C LEU A 92 -5.95 -19.55 8.88
N GLY A 93 -6.47 -19.70 10.09
CA GLY A 93 -7.21 -20.88 10.51
C GLY A 93 -8.60 -21.03 9.88
N LEU A 94 -9.18 -19.94 9.37
CA LEU A 94 -10.44 -19.97 8.62
C LEU A 94 -10.28 -20.55 7.21
N PHE A 95 -9.06 -20.58 6.69
CA PHE A 95 -8.76 -21.12 5.38
C PHE A 95 -8.13 -22.50 5.53
N SER A 96 -8.66 -23.51 4.83
CA SER A 96 -8.12 -24.87 4.80
C SER A 96 -6.83 -24.92 3.97
N LEU A 97 -5.75 -24.31 4.49
CA LEU A 97 -4.45 -24.27 3.83
C LEU A 97 -3.63 -25.53 4.11
N SER A 98 -2.84 -25.94 3.12
CA SER A 98 -1.80 -26.95 3.38
C SER A 98 -0.75 -26.40 4.35
N PRO A 99 -0.02 -27.24 5.12
CA PRO A 99 1.00 -26.78 6.06
C PRO A 99 2.06 -25.86 5.41
N ALA A 100 2.44 -26.16 4.16
CA ALA A 100 3.38 -25.35 3.39
C ALA A 100 2.80 -23.97 3.02
N ALA A 101 1.54 -23.93 2.56
CA ALA A 101 0.87 -22.66 2.24
C ALA A 101 0.62 -21.82 3.49
N TYR A 102 0.29 -22.44 4.61
CA TYR A 102 0.12 -21.75 5.89
C TYR A 102 1.41 -21.08 6.37
N ALA A 103 2.54 -21.80 6.33
CA ALA A 103 3.84 -21.25 6.73
C ALA A 103 4.22 -20.02 5.85
N MET A 104 4.07 -20.13 4.53
CA MET A 104 4.35 -19.03 3.61
C MET A 104 3.40 -17.83 3.83
N ALA A 105 2.12 -18.07 4.06
CA ALA A 105 1.16 -17.01 4.34
C ALA A 105 1.47 -16.30 5.65
N LEU A 106 1.81 -17.04 6.70
CA LEU A 106 2.16 -16.48 8.00
C LEU A 106 3.41 -15.60 7.90
N GLU A 107 4.45 -16.06 7.23
CA GLU A 107 5.68 -15.29 7.03
C GLU A 107 5.41 -13.96 6.31
N VAL A 108 4.66 -14.01 5.22
CA VAL A 108 4.26 -12.80 4.48
C VAL A 108 3.43 -11.85 5.34
N MET A 109 2.49 -12.37 6.12
CA MET A 109 1.62 -11.57 6.98
C MET A 109 2.38 -10.87 8.11
N VAL A 110 3.36 -11.53 8.71
CA VAL A 110 4.22 -10.92 9.75
C VAL A 110 4.97 -9.72 9.17
N TRP A 111 5.64 -9.90 8.05
CA TRP A 111 6.35 -8.81 7.39
C TRP A 111 5.41 -7.70 6.92
N PHE A 112 4.24 -8.05 6.37
CA PHE A 112 3.23 -7.08 5.99
C PHE A 112 2.79 -6.20 7.17
N ASN A 113 2.48 -6.80 8.32
CA ASN A 113 2.06 -6.04 9.50
C ASN A 113 3.14 -5.04 9.93
N ILE A 114 4.42 -5.44 9.96
CA ILE A 114 5.53 -4.55 10.32
C ILE A 114 5.66 -3.39 9.33
N VAL A 115 5.71 -3.68 8.04
CA VAL A 115 5.90 -2.68 6.99
C VAL A 115 4.69 -1.74 6.88
N SER A 116 3.49 -2.28 7.02
CA SER A 116 2.24 -1.52 6.92
C SER A 116 2.11 -0.46 8.02
N LEU A 117 2.62 -0.70 9.22
CA LEU A 117 2.59 0.27 10.32
C LEU A 117 3.22 1.62 9.94
N PHE A 118 4.27 1.61 9.13
CA PHE A 118 5.07 2.80 8.82
C PHE A 118 4.83 3.34 7.42
N ILE A 119 4.67 2.46 6.43
CA ILE A 119 4.77 2.82 5.02
C ILE A 119 3.40 2.91 4.35
N TRP A 120 2.44 2.05 4.73
CA TRP A 120 1.21 1.91 3.99
C TRP A 120 0.35 3.20 3.94
N PRO A 121 0.06 3.92 5.05
CA PRO A 121 -0.74 5.13 5.00
C PRO A 121 -0.11 6.24 4.13
N SER A 122 1.20 6.44 4.23
CA SER A 122 1.89 7.44 3.41
C SER A 122 1.96 7.05 1.93
N SER A 123 1.98 5.75 1.61
CA SER A 123 1.98 5.28 0.22
C SER A 123 0.60 5.32 -0.46
N PHE A 124 -0.50 5.18 0.30
CA PHE A 124 -1.85 5.04 -0.25
C PHE A 124 -2.81 6.16 0.15
N THR A 125 -2.74 6.70 1.36
CA THR A 125 -3.61 7.81 1.80
C THR A 125 -3.07 9.16 1.32
N MET A 126 -1.76 9.40 1.43
CA MET A 126 -1.14 10.68 1.03
C MET A 126 -1.34 11.03 -0.45
N PRO A 127 -1.25 10.11 -1.42
CA PRO A 127 -1.55 10.46 -2.82
C PRO A 127 -2.99 10.93 -3.05
N ASN A 128 -3.95 10.55 -2.21
CA ASN A 128 -5.32 11.06 -2.31
C ASN A 128 -5.37 12.55 -1.92
N ILE A 129 -4.61 12.96 -0.90
CA ILE A 129 -4.45 14.38 -0.53
C ILE A 129 -3.83 15.17 -1.68
N LEU A 130 -2.75 14.66 -2.29
CA LEU A 130 -2.10 15.31 -3.42
C LEU A 130 -3.02 15.40 -4.65
N ARG A 131 -3.83 14.37 -4.91
CA ARG A 131 -4.82 14.37 -6.00
C ARG A 131 -5.94 15.38 -5.74
N ALA A 132 -6.40 15.52 -4.50
CA ALA A 132 -7.37 16.53 -4.10
C ALA A 132 -6.90 17.95 -4.44
N ALA A 133 -5.60 18.18 -4.38
CA ALA A 133 -4.95 19.45 -4.73
C ALA A 133 -4.61 19.60 -6.23
N GLY A 134 -5.10 18.70 -7.10
CA GLY A 134 -4.82 18.75 -8.53
C GLY A 134 -3.48 18.13 -8.96
N ASP A 135 -2.66 17.63 -8.02
CA ASP A 135 -1.33 17.04 -8.31
C ASP A 135 -1.42 15.55 -8.75
N ALA A 136 -2.45 15.25 -9.56
CA ALA A 136 -2.72 13.89 -10.01
C ALA A 136 -1.64 13.36 -10.96
N ARG A 137 -1.04 14.21 -11.79
CA ARG A 137 0.01 13.81 -12.74
C ARG A 137 1.25 13.29 -12.00
N PHE A 138 1.69 14.00 -10.96
CA PHE A 138 2.83 13.58 -10.15
C PHE A 138 2.56 12.23 -9.46
N THR A 139 1.41 12.10 -8.80
CA THR A 139 1.07 10.86 -8.09
C THR A 139 0.94 9.68 -9.04
N MET A 140 0.40 9.87 -10.23
CA MET A 140 0.29 8.85 -11.25
C MET A 140 1.67 8.44 -11.78
N THR A 141 2.51 9.41 -12.14
CA THR A 141 3.85 9.14 -12.68
C THR A 141 4.72 8.37 -11.68
N VAL A 142 4.79 8.84 -10.42
CA VAL A 142 5.52 8.16 -9.36
C VAL A 142 5.00 6.73 -9.17
N SER A 143 3.67 6.54 -9.14
CA SER A 143 3.07 5.21 -8.96
C SER A 143 3.35 4.25 -10.11
N ILE A 144 3.38 4.74 -11.36
CA ILE A 144 3.70 3.90 -12.52
C ILE A 144 5.18 3.54 -12.53
N VAL A 145 6.06 4.54 -12.37
CA VAL A 145 7.52 4.30 -12.37
C VAL A 145 7.92 3.34 -11.27
N SER A 146 7.45 3.57 -10.03
CA SER A 146 7.78 2.71 -8.91
C SER A 146 7.27 1.28 -9.10
N MET A 147 6.07 1.11 -9.63
CA MET A 147 5.50 -0.20 -9.90
C MET A 147 6.33 -1.00 -10.90
N TRP A 148 6.72 -0.38 -12.02
CA TRP A 148 7.50 -1.08 -13.03
C TRP A 148 8.94 -1.34 -12.59
N ALA A 149 9.59 -0.38 -11.92
CA ALA A 149 10.96 -0.54 -11.45
C ALA A 149 11.07 -1.54 -10.29
N PHE A 150 10.28 -1.34 -9.23
CA PHE A 150 10.43 -2.13 -8.01
C PHE A 150 9.51 -3.36 -7.99
N ARG A 151 8.20 -3.19 -8.25
CA ARG A 151 7.29 -4.32 -8.14
C ARG A 151 7.45 -5.33 -9.27
N VAL A 152 7.61 -4.90 -10.52
CA VAL A 152 7.81 -5.80 -11.63
C VAL A 152 9.29 -6.15 -11.76
N GLY A 153 10.16 -5.17 -12.01
CA GLY A 153 11.58 -5.40 -12.27
C GLY A 153 12.31 -6.15 -11.16
N PHE A 154 12.18 -5.68 -9.91
CA PHE A 154 12.83 -6.32 -8.77
C PHE A 154 12.25 -7.71 -8.47
N CYS A 155 10.92 -7.92 -8.56
CA CYS A 155 10.32 -9.24 -8.34
C CYS A 155 10.83 -10.27 -9.37
N TYR A 156 10.87 -9.90 -10.66
CA TYR A 156 11.40 -10.79 -11.69
C TYR A 156 12.90 -11.08 -11.46
N LEU A 157 13.69 -10.08 -11.10
CA LEU A 157 15.10 -10.27 -10.75
C LEU A 157 15.25 -11.26 -9.57
N CYS A 158 14.49 -11.06 -8.49
CA CYS A 158 14.60 -11.90 -7.30
C CYS A 158 14.15 -13.34 -7.56
N VAL A 159 13.07 -13.55 -8.32
CA VAL A 159 12.57 -14.90 -8.57
C VAL A 159 13.42 -15.64 -9.61
N LEU A 160 13.80 -14.98 -10.71
CA LEU A 160 14.53 -15.64 -11.80
C LEU A 160 16.03 -15.77 -11.55
N ALA A 161 16.66 -14.73 -10.95
CA ALA A 161 18.10 -14.74 -10.72
C ALA A 161 18.48 -15.35 -9.36
N PHE A 162 17.67 -15.14 -8.32
CA PHE A 162 18.01 -15.59 -6.96
C PHE A 162 17.09 -16.72 -6.45
N HIS A 163 16.21 -17.26 -7.29
CA HIS A 163 15.25 -18.30 -6.91
C HIS A 163 14.43 -17.96 -5.65
N GLY A 164 14.10 -16.68 -5.50
CA GLY A 164 13.35 -16.17 -4.35
C GLY A 164 11.93 -16.74 -4.29
N GLY A 165 11.46 -17.06 -3.07
CA GLY A 165 10.11 -17.54 -2.84
C GLY A 165 9.06 -16.43 -2.83
N LEU A 166 7.85 -16.75 -2.31
CA LEU A 166 6.73 -15.81 -2.21
C LEU A 166 7.10 -14.52 -1.45
N LEU A 167 7.91 -14.62 -0.40
CA LEU A 167 8.36 -13.45 0.36
C LEU A 167 9.16 -12.47 -0.51
N ALA A 168 9.97 -12.95 -1.45
CA ALA A 168 10.74 -12.08 -2.35
C ALA A 168 9.82 -11.22 -3.23
N ILE A 169 8.70 -11.76 -3.68
CA ILE A 169 7.67 -11.02 -4.42
C ILE A 169 7.07 -9.91 -3.54
N TRP A 170 6.76 -10.22 -2.29
CA TRP A 170 6.21 -9.24 -1.35
C TRP A 170 7.25 -8.17 -0.96
N MET A 171 8.52 -8.52 -0.84
CA MET A 171 9.59 -7.54 -0.63
C MET A 171 9.67 -6.52 -1.77
N GLY A 172 9.50 -6.95 -3.03
CA GLY A 172 9.38 -6.03 -4.16
C GLY A 172 8.21 -5.06 -4.03
N MET A 173 7.06 -5.53 -3.49
CA MET A 173 5.92 -4.65 -3.18
C MET A 173 6.25 -3.65 -2.06
N TYR A 174 6.96 -4.07 -1.02
CA TYR A 174 7.33 -3.20 0.09
C TYR A 174 8.30 -2.11 -0.37
N LEU A 175 9.26 -2.43 -1.23
CA LEU A 175 10.16 -1.45 -1.85
C LEU A 175 9.39 -0.43 -2.72
N ASP A 176 8.44 -0.89 -3.53
CA ASP A 176 7.52 -0.01 -4.28
C ASP A 176 6.79 0.96 -3.34
N TRP A 177 6.24 0.47 -2.24
CA TRP A 177 5.52 1.30 -1.28
C TRP A 177 6.44 2.28 -0.55
N ALA A 178 7.64 1.85 -0.16
CA ALA A 178 8.62 2.70 0.50
C ALA A 178 9.07 3.87 -0.41
N PHE A 179 9.38 3.57 -1.67
CA PHE A 179 9.73 4.59 -2.65
C PHE A 179 8.60 5.59 -2.87
N ARG A 180 7.37 5.13 -3.07
CA ARG A 180 6.20 6.00 -3.22
C ARG A 180 5.95 6.84 -1.99
N SER A 181 6.01 6.22 -0.80
CA SER A 181 5.87 6.91 0.47
C SER A 181 6.87 8.06 0.60
N LEU A 182 8.13 7.82 0.28
CA LEU A 182 9.18 8.84 0.31
C LEU A 182 8.89 9.98 -0.68
N CYS A 183 8.57 9.66 -1.93
CA CYS A 183 8.27 10.66 -2.96
C CYS A 183 7.07 11.53 -2.57
N PHE A 184 5.99 10.93 -2.08
CA PHE A 184 4.78 11.65 -1.70
C PHE A 184 5.00 12.49 -0.43
N PHE A 185 5.73 11.97 0.54
CA PHE A 185 6.08 12.69 1.75
C PHE A 185 6.93 13.94 1.44
N VAL A 186 7.98 13.79 0.63
CA VAL A 186 8.81 14.93 0.20
C VAL A 186 7.98 15.96 -0.56
N ARG A 187 7.09 15.52 -1.45
CA ARG A 187 6.19 16.43 -2.19
C ARG A 187 5.25 17.19 -1.27
N PHE A 188 4.68 16.49 -0.28
CA PHE A 188 3.79 17.08 0.72
C PHE A 188 4.50 18.13 1.58
N VAL A 189 5.69 17.79 2.13
CA VAL A 189 6.46 18.69 3.01
C VAL A 189 6.94 19.93 2.27
N ARG A 190 7.32 19.80 0.98
CA ARG A 190 7.74 20.95 0.16
C ARG A 190 6.60 21.92 -0.18
N GLY A 191 5.36 21.62 0.13
CA GLY A 191 4.21 22.49 -0.08
C GLY A 191 3.81 22.75 -1.54
N LYS A 192 4.55 22.22 -2.52
CA LYS A 192 4.29 22.46 -3.95
C LYS A 192 2.90 22.02 -4.45
N TRP A 193 2.24 21.15 -3.69
CA TRP A 193 0.88 20.70 -3.97
C TRP A 193 -0.18 21.79 -3.73
N LEU A 194 0.13 22.81 -2.89
CA LEU A 194 -0.75 23.95 -2.60
C LEU A 194 -0.71 25.04 -3.70
N GLU A 195 0.26 24.95 -4.61
CA GLU A 195 0.45 25.91 -5.70
C GLU A 195 -0.29 25.48 -6.99
N GLN A 196 -0.82 24.26 -7.02
CA GLN A 196 -1.57 23.74 -8.16
C GLN A 196 -2.94 24.42 -8.24
N ASN A 197 -3.34 24.82 -9.43
CA ASN A 197 -4.70 25.32 -9.65
C ASN A 197 -5.67 24.14 -9.60
N VAL A 198 -6.52 24.15 -8.60
CA VAL A 198 -7.69 23.28 -8.55
C VAL A 198 -8.70 23.87 -9.55
N ILE A 199 -8.87 23.22 -10.69
CA ILE A 199 -9.85 23.62 -11.71
C ILE A 199 -11.23 23.23 -11.21
#